data_c0ee1ae38d12cdf0ee2a829f85b26bdd
#
_entry.id   c0ee1ae38d12cdf0ee2a829f85b26bdd
#
_cell.length_a   1.000
_cell.length_b   1.000
_cell.length_c   1.000
_cell.angle_alpha   90.00
_cell.angle_beta   90.00
_cell.angle_gamma   90.00
#
_symmetry.space_group_name_H-M   'P 1'
#
loop_
_entity.id
_entity.type
_entity.pdbx_description
1 polymer ?
#
loop_
_entity_poly.entity_id
_entity_poly.type
_entity_poly.pdbx_seq_one_letter_code
_entity_poly.pdbx_strand_id
1 'polypeptide(L)'
;MKELKGTKTEANLKIAFAGESEARNKYTYYASKARKDGYVQIANIFEETAANEKEHAELWFKLLHGGEVPSTEVNLLDAAAGENYEWTDMYAKMAEDAKAEGFTDIAHVFEGVAKIEKTHEERYRKLLSNVKEGIVFSRDQDMIWECGNCGHIVIGKKAPELCPVCKHPKAYFQIRAENY
;
A
#
# COMPACT_ATOMS: atom_id res chain seq x y z
N MET A 1 14.35 20.43 17.59
CA MET A 1 12.92 20.69 17.28
C MET A 1 12.07 20.36 18.51
N LYS A 2 10.92 21.03 18.70
CA LYS A 2 9.99 20.70 19.79
C LYS A 2 9.43 19.29 19.54
N GLU A 3 9.35 18.47 20.59
CA GLU A 3 8.78 17.13 20.49
C GLU A 3 7.29 17.19 20.13
N LEU A 4 6.88 16.43 19.12
CA LEU A 4 5.50 16.39 18.60
C LEU A 4 4.63 15.42 19.39
N LYS A 5 5.23 14.31 19.87
CA LYS A 5 4.53 13.21 20.50
C LYS A 5 3.67 13.64 21.70
N GLY A 6 2.42 13.20 21.74
CA GLY A 6 1.46 13.50 22.82
C GLY A 6 0.85 14.89 22.78
N THR A 7 1.14 15.69 21.75
CA THR A 7 0.59 17.05 21.62
C THR A 7 -0.77 17.08 20.89
N LYS A 8 -1.53 18.17 21.06
CA LYS A 8 -2.73 18.45 20.24
C LYS A 8 -2.38 18.58 18.75
N THR A 9 -1.17 19.07 18.44
CA THR A 9 -0.70 19.19 17.04
C THR A 9 -0.52 17.81 16.42
N GLU A 10 0.02 16.82 17.14
CA GLU A 10 0.07 15.43 16.64
C GLU A 10 -1.32 14.88 16.35
N ALA A 11 -2.27 15.08 17.28
CA ALA A 11 -3.65 14.64 17.09
C ALA A 11 -4.30 15.32 15.86
N ASN A 12 -4.09 16.62 15.68
CA ASN A 12 -4.59 17.36 14.52
C ASN A 12 -3.98 16.86 13.20
N LEU A 13 -2.68 16.54 13.17
CA LEU A 13 -2.03 15.96 11.98
C LEU A 13 -2.61 14.59 11.61
N LYS A 14 -2.92 13.74 12.60
CA LYS A 14 -3.58 12.45 12.37
C LYS A 14 -4.98 12.61 11.79
N ILE A 15 -5.75 13.58 12.32
CA ILE A 15 -7.09 13.90 11.80
C ILE A 15 -6.98 14.45 10.37
N ALA A 16 -6.05 15.35 10.11
CA ALA A 16 -5.84 15.90 8.78
C ALA A 16 -5.43 14.80 7.77
N PHE A 17 -4.47 13.94 8.12
CA PHE A 17 -4.08 12.80 7.28
C PHE A 17 -5.26 11.88 6.95
N ALA A 18 -6.09 11.55 7.94
CA ALA A 18 -7.28 10.72 7.74
C ALA A 18 -8.30 11.41 6.82
N GLY A 19 -8.57 12.70 7.03
CA GLY A 19 -9.51 13.48 6.23
C GLY A 19 -9.11 13.57 4.76
N GLU A 20 -7.84 13.91 4.48
CA GLU A 20 -7.33 13.97 3.11
C GLU A 20 -7.31 12.60 2.43
N SER A 21 -6.97 11.55 3.17
CA SER A 21 -6.99 10.16 2.65
C SER A 21 -8.41 9.73 2.26
N GLU A 22 -9.40 10.09 3.08
CA GLU A 22 -10.82 9.84 2.79
C GLU A 22 -11.28 10.66 1.57
N ALA A 23 -10.98 11.97 1.54
CA ALA A 23 -11.32 12.87 0.43
C ALA A 23 -10.75 12.38 -0.90
N ARG A 24 -9.48 11.99 -0.94
CA ARG A 24 -8.83 11.39 -2.10
C ARG A 24 -9.62 10.21 -2.66
N ASN A 25 -9.99 9.26 -1.80
CA ASN A 25 -10.73 8.08 -2.23
C ASN A 25 -12.13 8.44 -2.75
N LYS A 26 -12.87 9.29 -2.02
CA LYS A 26 -14.20 9.78 -2.44
C LYS A 26 -14.16 10.45 -3.80
N TYR A 27 -13.21 11.35 -4.04
CA TYR A 27 -13.12 12.07 -5.32
C TYR A 27 -12.79 11.14 -6.48
N THR A 28 -11.99 10.10 -6.27
CA THR A 28 -11.77 9.04 -7.28
C THR A 28 -13.09 8.32 -7.64
N TYR A 29 -13.93 8.04 -6.66
CA TYR A 29 -15.25 7.41 -6.88
C TYR A 29 -16.20 8.37 -7.59
N TYR A 30 -16.20 9.66 -7.21
CA TYR A 30 -17.02 10.69 -7.84
C TYR A 30 -16.60 10.93 -9.29
N ALA A 31 -15.30 10.94 -9.60
CA ALA A 31 -14.77 11.01 -10.95
C ALA A 31 -15.29 9.87 -11.83
N SER A 32 -15.23 8.64 -11.30
CA SER A 32 -15.75 7.46 -12.01
C SER A 32 -17.24 7.59 -12.33
N LYS A 33 -18.04 8.08 -11.37
CA LYS A 33 -19.47 8.29 -11.56
C LYS A 33 -19.75 9.40 -12.58
N ALA A 34 -19.10 10.55 -12.45
CA ALA A 34 -19.24 11.69 -13.36
C ALA A 34 -18.91 11.30 -14.81
N ARG A 35 -17.87 10.47 -15.02
CA ARG A 35 -17.50 9.96 -16.34
C ARG A 35 -18.59 9.06 -16.95
N LYS A 36 -19.19 8.19 -16.14
CA LYS A 36 -20.32 7.34 -16.56
C LYS A 36 -21.57 8.15 -16.89
N ASP A 37 -21.78 9.28 -16.21
CA ASP A 37 -22.91 10.19 -16.45
C ASP A 37 -22.67 11.14 -17.64
N GLY A 38 -21.50 11.09 -18.30
CA GLY A 38 -21.14 11.90 -19.45
C GLY A 38 -20.53 13.26 -19.11
N TYR A 39 -20.21 13.54 -17.85
CA TYR A 39 -19.62 14.80 -17.38
C TYR A 39 -18.09 14.71 -17.29
N VAL A 40 -17.42 14.57 -18.45
CA VAL A 40 -15.97 14.34 -18.51
C VAL A 40 -15.17 15.47 -17.86
N GLN A 41 -15.55 16.73 -18.05
CA GLN A 41 -14.88 17.86 -17.39
C GLN A 41 -14.96 17.78 -15.87
N ILE A 42 -16.13 17.45 -15.32
CA ILE A 42 -16.31 17.30 -13.87
C ILE A 42 -15.48 16.12 -13.34
N ALA A 43 -15.45 15.00 -14.09
CA ALA A 43 -14.60 13.86 -13.73
C ALA A 43 -13.12 14.22 -13.65
N ASN A 44 -12.62 14.96 -14.65
CA ASN A 44 -11.22 15.40 -14.66
C ASN A 44 -10.88 16.33 -13.47
N ILE A 45 -11.81 17.23 -13.09
CA ILE A 45 -11.63 18.10 -11.92
C ILE A 45 -11.57 17.27 -10.62
N PHE A 46 -12.43 16.26 -10.47
CA PHE A 46 -12.35 15.35 -9.32
C PHE A 46 -11.04 14.56 -9.28
N GLU A 47 -10.53 14.08 -10.42
CA GLU A 47 -9.24 13.36 -10.49
C GLU A 47 -8.07 14.28 -10.12
N GLU A 48 -8.06 15.51 -10.62
CA GLU A 48 -7.06 16.54 -10.27
C GLU A 48 -7.09 16.84 -8.77
N THR A 49 -8.28 17.10 -8.23
CA THR A 49 -8.44 17.36 -6.79
C THR A 49 -8.00 16.14 -5.95
N ALA A 50 -8.38 14.91 -6.35
CA ALA A 50 -7.92 13.70 -5.67
C ALA A 50 -6.39 13.57 -5.63
N ALA A 51 -5.70 14.01 -6.69
CA ALA A 51 -4.24 14.05 -6.72
C ALA A 51 -3.69 15.10 -5.74
N ASN A 52 -4.33 16.28 -5.61
CA ASN A 52 -3.94 17.30 -4.63
C ASN A 52 -4.12 16.79 -3.19
N GLU A 53 -5.24 16.12 -2.88
CA GLU A 53 -5.49 15.58 -1.53
C GLU A 53 -4.48 14.47 -1.16
N LYS A 54 -3.99 13.71 -2.15
CA LYS A 54 -2.89 12.77 -1.93
C LYS A 54 -1.62 13.49 -1.48
N GLU A 55 -1.26 14.60 -2.10
CA GLU A 55 -0.09 15.39 -1.73
C GLU A 55 -0.24 16.04 -0.33
N HIS A 56 -1.45 16.55 0.00
CA HIS A 56 -1.75 17.04 1.34
C HIS A 56 -1.59 15.94 2.39
N ALA A 57 -2.16 14.75 2.16
CA ALA A 57 -2.00 13.60 3.05
C ALA A 57 -0.53 13.23 3.24
N GLU A 58 0.29 13.24 2.17
CA GLU A 58 1.72 12.96 2.25
C GLU A 58 2.48 13.99 3.09
N LEU A 59 2.10 15.28 3.04
CA LEU A 59 2.67 16.32 3.91
C LEU A 59 2.44 16.01 5.39
N TRP A 60 1.20 15.67 5.76
CA TRP A 60 0.84 15.33 7.14
C TRP A 60 1.52 14.04 7.59
N PHE A 61 1.58 13.04 6.73
CA PHE A 61 2.29 11.80 6.99
C PHE A 61 3.78 12.04 7.30
N LYS A 62 4.48 12.81 6.45
CA LYS A 62 5.89 13.16 6.67
C LYS A 62 6.10 13.89 7.99
N LEU A 63 5.23 14.85 8.33
CA LEU A 63 5.34 15.58 9.61
C LEU A 63 5.15 14.66 10.82
N LEU A 64 4.30 13.65 10.73
CA LEU A 64 4.11 12.64 11.76
C LEU A 64 5.34 11.70 11.90
N HIS A 65 6.17 11.60 10.86
CA HIS A 65 7.33 10.69 10.77
C HIS A 65 8.68 11.43 10.72
N GLY A 66 8.76 12.64 11.28
CA GLY A 66 10.03 13.37 11.40
C GLY A 66 10.45 14.13 10.12
N GLY A 67 9.55 14.29 9.15
CA GLY A 67 9.76 15.11 7.95
C GLY A 67 9.96 14.32 6.65
N GLU A 68 10.00 12.98 6.71
CA GLU A 68 10.18 12.12 5.54
C GLU A 68 9.34 10.85 5.63
N VAL A 69 9.17 10.17 4.51
CA VAL A 69 8.61 8.81 4.49
C VAL A 69 9.68 7.85 5.02
N PRO A 70 9.38 6.99 6.02
CA PRO A 70 10.34 6.07 6.59
C PRO A 70 10.93 5.09 5.57
N SER A 71 11.99 4.37 5.97
CA SER A 71 12.62 3.37 5.11
C SER A 71 11.65 2.26 4.70
N THR A 72 11.94 1.58 3.58
CA THR A 72 11.13 0.44 3.09
C THR A 72 10.95 -0.63 4.16
N GLU A 73 11.98 -0.92 4.95
CA GLU A 73 11.90 -1.91 6.03
C GLU A 73 10.91 -1.48 7.13
N VAL A 74 10.96 -0.22 7.55
CA VAL A 74 10.02 0.35 8.53
C VAL A 74 8.61 0.35 7.97
N ASN A 75 8.42 0.76 6.71
CA ASN A 75 7.10 0.78 6.06
C ASN A 75 6.51 -0.61 5.90
N LEU A 76 7.31 -1.64 5.58
CA LEU A 76 6.83 -3.03 5.51
C LEU A 76 6.42 -3.57 6.88
N LEU A 77 7.12 -3.18 7.93
CA LEU A 77 6.76 -3.56 9.30
C LEU A 77 5.45 -2.90 9.73
N ASP A 78 5.32 -1.61 9.48
CA ASP A 78 4.11 -0.82 9.80
C ASP A 78 2.89 -1.34 9.02
N ALA A 79 3.04 -1.56 7.72
CA ALA A 79 1.98 -2.15 6.89
C ALA A 79 1.54 -3.52 7.42
N ALA A 80 2.49 -4.43 7.72
CA ALA A 80 2.16 -5.74 8.28
C ALA A 80 1.43 -5.65 9.63
N ALA A 81 1.78 -4.66 10.47
CA ALA A 81 1.11 -4.45 11.76
C ALA A 81 -0.30 -3.86 11.58
N GLY A 82 -0.49 -2.96 10.62
CA GLY A 82 -1.80 -2.41 10.25
C GLY A 82 -2.75 -3.51 9.78
N GLU A 83 -2.34 -4.29 8.77
CA GLU A 83 -3.14 -5.40 8.25
C GLU A 83 -3.47 -6.44 9.34
N ASN A 84 -2.50 -6.75 10.22
CA ASN A 84 -2.73 -7.64 11.35
C ASN A 84 -3.86 -7.11 12.25
N TYR A 85 -3.81 -5.84 12.65
CA TYR A 85 -4.87 -5.24 13.45
C TYR A 85 -6.23 -5.25 12.74
N GLU A 86 -6.25 -5.00 11.43
CA GLU A 86 -7.48 -4.98 10.65
C GLU A 86 -8.20 -6.33 10.66
N TRP A 87 -7.48 -7.44 10.46
CA TRP A 87 -8.13 -8.74 10.39
C TRP A 87 -8.33 -9.42 11.76
N THR A 88 -7.46 -9.16 12.77
CA THR A 88 -7.60 -9.79 14.10
C THR A 88 -8.62 -9.08 14.98
N ASP A 89 -8.70 -7.75 14.88
CA ASP A 89 -9.46 -6.93 15.83
C ASP A 89 -10.56 -6.13 15.14
N MET A 90 -10.19 -5.26 14.20
CA MET A 90 -11.12 -4.27 13.63
C MET A 90 -12.30 -4.90 12.90
N TYR A 91 -12.03 -5.67 11.84
CA TYR A 91 -13.07 -6.30 11.04
C TYR A 91 -13.78 -7.44 11.77
N ALA A 92 -13.07 -8.17 12.65
CA ALA A 92 -13.68 -9.20 13.48
C ALA A 92 -14.80 -8.59 14.36
N LYS A 93 -14.49 -7.50 15.05
CA LYS A 93 -15.45 -6.78 15.88
C LYS A 93 -16.59 -6.16 15.06
N MET A 94 -16.27 -5.52 13.93
CA MET A 94 -17.28 -4.93 13.05
C MET A 94 -18.25 -5.97 12.48
N ALA A 95 -17.78 -7.18 12.18
CA ALA A 95 -18.64 -8.27 11.74
C ALA A 95 -19.57 -8.78 12.85
N GLU A 96 -19.09 -8.84 14.11
CA GLU A 96 -19.92 -9.20 15.27
C GLU A 96 -21.02 -8.15 15.51
N ASP A 97 -20.64 -6.86 15.51
CA ASP A 97 -21.58 -5.75 15.69
C ASP A 97 -22.66 -5.76 14.59
N ALA A 98 -22.25 -5.92 13.31
CA ALA A 98 -23.20 -5.98 12.20
C ALA A 98 -24.18 -7.17 12.29
N LYS A 99 -23.72 -8.34 12.76
CA LYS A 99 -24.60 -9.50 13.01
C LYS A 99 -25.60 -9.21 14.13
N ALA A 100 -25.12 -8.61 15.22
CA ALA A 100 -25.96 -8.28 16.37
C ALA A 100 -27.07 -7.26 16.00
N GLU A 101 -26.80 -6.35 15.07
CA GLU A 101 -27.75 -5.37 14.54
C GLU A 101 -28.61 -5.90 13.38
N GLY A 102 -28.39 -7.13 12.91
CA GLY A 102 -29.16 -7.78 11.84
C GLY A 102 -28.66 -7.48 10.41
N PHE A 103 -27.50 -6.83 10.24
CA PHE A 103 -26.88 -6.54 8.95
C PHE A 103 -26.00 -7.70 8.46
N THR A 104 -26.59 -8.88 8.28
CA THR A 104 -25.88 -10.12 7.95
C THR A 104 -25.02 -10.01 6.68
N ASP A 105 -25.55 -9.36 5.64
CA ASP A 105 -24.79 -9.19 4.37
C ASP A 105 -23.54 -8.31 4.57
N ILE A 106 -23.65 -7.25 5.37
CA ILE A 106 -22.52 -6.38 5.72
C ILE A 106 -21.50 -7.15 6.56
N ALA A 107 -21.96 -7.97 7.51
CA ALA A 107 -21.09 -8.82 8.31
C ALA A 107 -20.25 -9.78 7.43
N HIS A 108 -20.86 -10.41 6.43
CA HIS A 108 -20.16 -11.25 5.47
C HIS A 108 -19.10 -10.47 4.65
N VAL A 109 -19.37 -9.20 4.33
CA VAL A 109 -18.38 -8.34 3.65
C VAL A 109 -17.18 -8.08 4.57
N PHE A 110 -17.42 -7.72 5.84
CA PHE A 110 -16.34 -7.54 6.83
C PHE A 110 -15.49 -8.79 7.00
N GLU A 111 -16.13 -9.96 7.15
CA GLU A 111 -15.42 -11.25 7.23
C GLU A 111 -14.62 -11.58 5.96
N GLY A 112 -15.15 -11.21 4.80
CA GLY A 112 -14.48 -11.38 3.51
C GLY A 112 -13.23 -10.53 3.41
N VAL A 113 -13.33 -9.24 3.75
CA VAL A 113 -12.21 -8.29 3.75
C VAL A 113 -11.16 -8.72 4.77
N ALA A 114 -11.54 -9.10 6.01
CA ALA A 114 -10.60 -9.61 7.01
C ALA A 114 -9.71 -10.74 6.48
N LYS A 115 -10.26 -11.66 5.68
CA LYS A 115 -9.47 -12.75 5.06
C LYS A 115 -8.47 -12.22 4.02
N ILE A 116 -8.81 -11.15 3.32
CA ILE A 116 -7.91 -10.49 2.35
C ILE A 116 -6.76 -9.82 3.11
N GLU A 117 -7.05 -9.05 4.18
CA GLU A 117 -6.04 -8.34 4.96
C GLU A 117 -5.04 -9.31 5.62
N LYS A 118 -5.49 -10.49 6.01
CA LYS A 118 -4.58 -11.57 6.44
C LYS A 118 -3.57 -11.93 5.34
N THR A 119 -3.98 -12.03 4.08
CA THR A 119 -3.06 -12.34 2.97
C THR A 119 -2.11 -11.19 2.67
N HIS A 120 -2.55 -9.93 2.89
CA HIS A 120 -1.69 -8.76 2.79
C HIS A 120 -0.62 -8.75 3.88
N GLU A 121 -0.97 -9.03 5.13
CA GLU A 121 -0.01 -9.17 6.22
C GLU A 121 1.05 -10.23 5.89
N GLU A 122 0.64 -11.44 5.49
CA GLU A 122 1.54 -12.53 5.14
C GLU A 122 2.51 -12.11 4.02
N ARG A 123 2.02 -11.38 3.02
CA ARG A 123 2.81 -10.81 1.92
C ARG A 123 3.84 -9.82 2.43
N TYR A 124 3.44 -8.83 3.25
CA TYR A 124 4.35 -7.81 3.78
C TYR A 124 5.40 -8.42 4.72
N ARG A 125 5.04 -9.38 5.56
CA ARG A 125 6.01 -10.10 6.40
C ARG A 125 7.04 -10.86 5.56
N LYS A 126 6.62 -11.51 4.48
CA LYS A 126 7.54 -12.21 3.58
C LYS A 126 8.48 -11.23 2.85
N LEU A 127 7.97 -10.09 2.39
CA LEU A 127 8.79 -9.05 1.77
C LEU A 127 9.79 -8.47 2.77
N LEU A 128 9.36 -8.22 4.01
CA LEU A 128 10.23 -7.75 5.09
C LEU A 128 11.36 -8.74 5.38
N SER A 129 11.06 -10.03 5.47
CA SER A 129 12.07 -11.09 5.63
C SER A 129 13.08 -11.05 4.47
N ASN A 130 12.62 -10.96 3.22
CA ASN A 130 13.50 -10.87 2.06
C ASN A 130 14.44 -9.67 2.11
N VAL A 131 13.97 -8.51 2.59
CA VAL A 131 14.78 -7.30 2.75
C VAL A 131 15.83 -7.51 3.85
N LYS A 132 15.42 -8.00 5.03
CA LYS A 132 16.30 -8.24 6.18
C LYS A 132 17.39 -9.27 5.90
N GLU A 133 17.05 -10.31 5.15
CA GLU A 133 17.98 -11.38 4.76
C GLU A 133 18.83 -11.02 3.53
N GLY A 134 18.60 -9.86 2.90
CA GLY A 134 19.34 -9.41 1.72
C GLY A 134 19.08 -10.27 0.48
N ILE A 135 17.95 -10.97 0.43
CA ILE A 135 17.63 -11.92 -0.65
C ILE A 135 16.62 -11.41 -1.67
N VAL A 136 16.31 -10.12 -1.68
CA VAL A 136 15.38 -9.53 -2.68
C VAL A 136 15.87 -9.83 -4.09
N PHE A 137 17.17 -9.71 -4.34
CA PHE A 137 17.82 -9.89 -5.66
C PHE A 137 18.73 -11.13 -5.72
N SER A 138 18.59 -12.06 -4.77
CA SER A 138 19.37 -13.30 -4.73
C SER A 138 18.55 -14.46 -4.16
N ARG A 139 18.91 -15.69 -4.53
CA ARG A 139 18.36 -16.94 -3.97
C ARG A 139 19.47 -17.98 -3.92
N ASP A 140 19.24 -19.02 -3.10
CA ASP A 140 20.18 -20.14 -2.97
C ASP A 140 20.20 -21.02 -4.22
N GLN A 141 19.12 -21.02 -4.98
CA GLN A 141 18.95 -21.75 -6.24
C GLN A 141 18.83 -20.80 -7.43
N ASP A 142 18.96 -21.34 -8.63
CA ASP A 142 18.76 -20.58 -9.85
C ASP A 142 17.28 -20.17 -9.97
N MET A 143 17.07 -18.90 -10.25
CA MET A 143 15.77 -18.28 -10.48
C MET A 143 15.74 -17.63 -11.85
N ILE A 144 14.55 -17.47 -12.39
CA ILE A 144 14.31 -16.67 -13.59
C ILE A 144 14.11 -15.22 -13.16
N TRP A 145 15.08 -14.38 -13.46
CA TRP A 145 15.02 -12.94 -13.19
C TRP A 145 14.57 -12.20 -14.45
N GLU A 146 13.59 -11.34 -14.31
CA GLU A 146 13.03 -10.53 -15.38
C GLU A 146 13.24 -9.05 -15.10
N CYS A 147 13.74 -8.33 -16.10
CA CYS A 147 13.84 -6.88 -16.06
C CYS A 147 12.46 -6.26 -16.29
N GLY A 148 11.88 -5.62 -15.29
CA GLY A 148 10.57 -4.97 -15.36
C GLY A 148 10.48 -3.80 -16.35
N ASN A 149 11.62 -3.28 -16.85
CA ASN A 149 11.62 -2.23 -17.84
C ASN A 149 11.56 -2.76 -19.30
N CYS A 150 12.32 -3.82 -19.63
CA CYS A 150 12.46 -4.29 -21.03
C CYS A 150 12.11 -5.76 -21.24
N GLY A 151 11.74 -6.50 -20.18
CA GLY A 151 11.39 -7.93 -20.27
C GLY A 151 12.60 -8.87 -20.45
N HIS A 152 13.85 -8.37 -20.39
CA HIS A 152 15.04 -9.23 -20.51
C HIS A 152 15.09 -10.25 -19.38
N ILE A 153 15.36 -11.50 -19.73
CA ILE A 153 15.39 -12.63 -18.80
C ILE A 153 16.82 -13.10 -18.57
N VAL A 154 17.16 -13.35 -17.32
CA VAL A 154 18.42 -13.96 -16.88
C VAL A 154 18.12 -15.11 -15.93
N ILE A 155 18.80 -16.24 -16.10
CA ILE A 155 18.69 -17.37 -15.17
C ILE A 155 19.96 -17.41 -14.32
N GLY A 156 19.79 -17.56 -13.01
CA GLY A 156 20.88 -17.66 -12.05
C GLY A 156 20.47 -17.36 -10.63
N LYS A 157 21.41 -17.47 -9.70
CA LYS A 157 21.16 -17.25 -8.28
C LYS A 157 20.97 -15.78 -7.90
N LYS A 158 21.42 -14.85 -8.77
CA LYS A 158 21.36 -13.40 -8.51
C LYS A 158 20.91 -12.64 -9.75
N ALA A 159 20.11 -11.61 -9.52
CA ALA A 159 19.85 -10.61 -10.54
C ALA A 159 21.15 -9.86 -10.93
N PRO A 160 21.36 -9.52 -12.21
CA PRO A 160 22.53 -8.75 -12.64
C PRO A 160 22.49 -7.34 -12.05
N GLU A 161 23.67 -6.76 -11.76
CA GLU A 161 23.77 -5.38 -11.24
C GLU A 161 23.25 -4.34 -12.24
N LEU A 162 23.35 -4.66 -13.54
CA LEU A 162 22.88 -3.82 -14.64
C LEU A 162 22.27 -4.69 -15.74
N CYS A 163 21.09 -4.32 -16.22
CA CYS A 163 20.46 -5.03 -17.33
C CYS A 163 21.34 -4.92 -18.59
N PRO A 164 21.78 -6.05 -19.21
CA PRO A 164 22.68 -6.01 -20.38
C PRO A 164 22.02 -5.37 -21.60
N VAL A 165 20.69 -5.36 -21.67
CA VAL A 165 19.93 -4.82 -22.81
C VAL A 165 19.61 -3.33 -22.63
N CYS A 166 18.91 -2.94 -21.57
CA CYS A 166 18.39 -1.58 -21.41
C CYS A 166 19.16 -0.72 -20.41
N LYS A 167 20.20 -1.27 -19.77
CA LYS A 167 21.09 -0.57 -18.82
C LYS A 167 20.40 -0.03 -17.56
N HIS A 168 19.20 -0.52 -17.24
CA HIS A 168 18.56 -0.22 -15.95
C HIS A 168 19.26 -1.00 -14.82
N PRO A 169 19.35 -0.43 -13.61
CA PRO A 169 20.02 -1.06 -12.48
C PRO A 169 19.25 -2.29 -11.96
N LYS A 170 19.91 -3.09 -11.14
CA LYS A 170 19.40 -4.29 -10.47
C LYS A 170 18.01 -4.09 -9.83
N ALA A 171 17.72 -2.89 -9.35
CA ALA A 171 16.42 -2.55 -8.76
C ALA A 171 15.22 -2.80 -9.67
N TYR A 172 15.44 -2.89 -10.98
CA TYR A 172 14.39 -3.20 -11.97
C TYR A 172 14.17 -4.69 -12.20
N PHE A 173 14.97 -5.57 -11.57
CA PHE A 173 14.77 -7.01 -11.70
C PHE A 173 13.83 -7.54 -10.62
N GLN A 174 13.05 -8.52 -11.02
CA GLN A 174 12.17 -9.31 -10.15
C GLN A 174 12.25 -10.79 -10.54
N ILE A 175 11.86 -11.66 -9.62
CA ILE A 175 11.63 -13.06 -9.97
C ILE A 175 10.40 -13.12 -10.87
N ARG A 176 10.55 -13.74 -12.05
CA ARG A 176 9.45 -13.89 -13.00
C ARG A 176 8.36 -14.75 -12.39
N ALA A 177 7.13 -14.25 -12.44
CA ALA A 177 5.94 -15.02 -12.10
C ALA A 177 5.29 -15.55 -13.39
N GLU A 178 5.00 -16.86 -13.41
CA GLU A 178 4.27 -17.52 -14.50
C GLU A 178 3.04 -18.19 -13.86
N ASN A 179 1.96 -17.45 -13.79
CA ASN A 179 0.71 -17.86 -13.16
C ASN A 179 -0.51 -17.73 -14.08
N TYR A 180 -0.29 -17.81 -15.37
CA TYR A 180 -1.30 -17.74 -16.44
C TYR A 180 -1.39 -19.07 -17.20
#